data_8acc166a38a3b2fcbe705ed07c6052bc
#
_entry.id   8acc166a38a3b2fcbe705ed07c6052bc
#
_cell.length_a   1.000
_cell.length_b   1.000
_cell.length_c   1.000
_cell.angle_alpha   90.00
_cell.angle_beta   90.00
_cell.angle_gamma   90.00
#
_symmetry.space_group_name_H-M   'P 1'
#
loop_
_entity.id
_entity.type
_entity.pdbx_description
1 polymer ?
#
loop_
_entity_poly.entity_id
_entity_poly.type
_entity_poly.pdbx_seq_one_letter_code
_entity_poly.pdbx_strand_id
1 'polypeptide(L)'
;MKICFFKIPILDIVKIPNSSNYNIYLFKIPFLSIRSKNNCINVNFLLLQRIWAKIKLKITGFRKSYANYKYKRSLKLKYYKGKIRILLVAVPRPSMWIFDYIYKALEKNGKFEIFIVIPPDPAYEYTMMCKYAKEVYDELSSKGYNPIMGYDFATKKNIDLRKAINPDIIFYSDFHKMHFHKDFYITNFLDKVTVLNDYGFSVMQEEKTVNFELNNTVDMYFRPTTIHMKMAAELMENKGRNTVLVNGSPKLDAIFDKNHIFKDVWKTQPKIKKRIIWAPHYSDGHLKDMYQYNAFYELYDFMFELALKFKDEIQIAFRPHPVLESRLVLKWGKEKQQAYYDKWEKLENGQYYPGDFLDLFISSDAMIMDSCSFMGEYTVVNKPLFHTVGSTTRIKLNDFGNEIYKFCYKTEHNLKQDIEKFIKEVVLEGKDVYKTLREDFIQRYYISKDGKNASESIVEKIVNYIEKGGL
;
A
#
# COMPACT_ATOMS: atom_id res chain seq x y z
N MET A 1 -19.91 8.11 40.55
CA MET A 1 -19.72 6.72 40.07
C MET A 1 -18.24 6.47 39.97
N LYS A 2 -17.76 5.36 40.52
CA LYS A 2 -16.32 4.98 40.44
C LYS A 2 -16.18 3.71 39.65
N ILE A 3 -15.25 3.73 38.70
CA ILE A 3 -14.83 2.54 37.96
C ILE A 3 -13.40 2.21 38.37
N CYS A 4 -13.20 1.03 38.93
CA CYS A 4 -11.92 0.59 39.47
C CYS A 4 -11.38 -0.63 38.71
N PHE A 5 -10.05 -0.70 38.59
CA PHE A 5 -9.32 -1.86 38.10
C PHE A 5 -8.24 -2.22 39.13
N PHE A 6 -8.29 -3.44 39.67
CA PHE A 6 -7.46 -3.84 40.83
C PHE A 6 -7.49 -2.89 42.02
N LYS A 7 -8.70 -2.43 42.45
CA LYS A 7 -8.92 -1.47 43.54
C LYS A 7 -8.31 -0.08 43.30
N ILE A 8 -7.74 0.22 42.13
CA ILE A 8 -7.29 1.57 41.78
C ILE A 8 -8.43 2.26 41.04
N PRO A 9 -8.92 3.42 41.49
CA PRO A 9 -9.95 4.15 40.78
C PRO A 9 -9.39 4.70 39.46
N ILE A 10 -9.91 4.17 38.37
CA ILE A 10 -9.51 4.60 37.01
C ILE A 10 -10.33 5.82 36.59
N LEU A 11 -11.61 5.79 36.87
CA LEU A 11 -12.55 6.84 36.50
C LEU A 11 -13.39 7.26 37.68
N ASP A 12 -13.35 8.54 38.03
CA ASP A 12 -14.19 9.15 39.03
C ASP A 12 -15.12 10.18 38.37
N ILE A 13 -16.43 10.04 38.56
CA ILE A 13 -17.43 10.98 38.09
C ILE A 13 -18.00 11.68 39.34
N VAL A 14 -17.65 12.95 39.50
CA VAL A 14 -18.05 13.76 40.67
C VAL A 14 -19.04 14.83 40.21
N LYS A 15 -20.23 14.81 40.79
CA LYS A 15 -21.22 15.86 40.54
C LYS A 15 -20.77 17.14 41.25
N ILE A 16 -20.82 18.27 40.54
CA ILE A 16 -20.54 19.57 41.12
C ILE A 16 -21.74 19.99 42.02
N PRO A 17 -21.53 20.29 43.30
CA PRO A 17 -22.62 20.68 44.17
C PRO A 17 -23.43 21.85 43.59
N ASN A 18 -24.74 21.76 43.71
CA ASN A 18 -25.70 22.79 43.28
C ASN A 18 -25.67 23.09 41.74
N SER A 19 -25.21 22.16 40.94
CA SER A 19 -25.20 22.29 39.47
C SER A 19 -25.61 21.00 38.78
N SER A 20 -25.99 21.09 37.51
CA SER A 20 -26.21 19.94 36.63
C SER A 20 -24.91 19.43 35.94
N ASN A 21 -23.76 19.93 36.38
CA ASN A 21 -22.46 19.62 35.78
C ASN A 21 -21.75 18.49 36.56
N TYR A 22 -20.85 17.79 35.83
CA TYR A 22 -20.03 16.71 36.36
C TYR A 22 -18.58 16.92 35.97
N ASN A 23 -17.65 16.60 36.87
CA ASN A 23 -16.23 16.47 36.57
C ASN A 23 -15.88 14.99 36.50
N ILE A 24 -15.12 14.65 35.45
CA ILE A 24 -14.62 13.31 35.25
C ILE A 24 -13.10 13.34 35.45
N TYR A 25 -12.64 12.49 36.34
CA TYR A 25 -11.23 12.33 36.66
C TYR A 25 -10.73 10.96 36.17
N LEU A 26 -9.62 10.94 35.47
CA LEU A 26 -8.89 9.71 35.12
C LEU A 26 -7.66 9.64 36.02
N PHE A 27 -7.53 8.57 36.80
CA PHE A 27 -6.46 8.43 37.82
C PHE A 27 -6.36 9.65 38.78
N LYS A 28 -7.49 10.22 39.17
CA LYS A 28 -7.60 11.45 39.95
C LYS A 28 -7.11 12.74 39.29
N ILE A 29 -6.77 12.70 38.00
CA ILE A 29 -6.44 13.91 37.22
C ILE A 29 -7.73 14.41 36.57
N PRO A 30 -8.02 15.70 36.59
CA PRO A 30 -9.22 16.24 35.92
C PRO A 30 -9.14 15.98 34.42
N PHE A 31 -10.08 15.20 33.91
CA PHE A 31 -10.07 14.69 32.56
C PHE A 31 -11.06 15.39 31.63
N LEU A 32 -12.22 15.74 32.20
CA LEU A 32 -13.29 16.41 31.48
C LEU A 32 -14.24 17.11 32.45
N SER A 33 -14.63 18.33 32.13
CA SER A 33 -15.79 18.96 32.80
C SER A 33 -16.98 18.94 31.83
N ILE A 34 -18.07 18.32 32.26
CA ILE A 34 -19.30 18.25 31.48
C ILE A 34 -20.26 19.32 32.02
N ARG A 35 -20.66 20.23 31.13
CA ARG A 35 -21.73 21.18 31.41
C ARG A 35 -23.02 20.69 30.76
N SER A 36 -24.06 20.48 31.55
CA SER A 36 -25.36 20.11 31.03
C SER A 36 -26.17 21.37 30.65
N LYS A 37 -26.61 21.43 29.40
CA LYS A 37 -27.74 22.26 29.00
C LYS A 37 -28.95 21.32 28.80
N ASN A 38 -30.02 21.55 29.52
CA ASN A 38 -31.29 20.82 29.36
C ASN A 38 -31.24 19.31 29.69
N ASN A 39 -30.67 18.91 30.82
CA ASN A 39 -30.62 17.52 31.28
C ASN A 39 -30.05 16.45 30.31
N CYS A 40 -29.47 16.82 29.21
CA CYS A 40 -28.74 15.91 28.32
C CYS A 40 -27.22 16.02 28.52
N ILE A 41 -26.57 14.92 28.91
CA ILE A 41 -25.12 14.82 29.03
C ILE A 41 -24.57 14.51 27.63
N ASN A 42 -24.08 15.54 26.94
CA ASN A 42 -23.38 15.34 25.68
C ASN A 42 -21.91 15.00 25.97
N VAL A 43 -21.60 13.71 26.05
CA VAL A 43 -20.20 13.23 26.14
C VAL A 43 -19.64 13.19 24.73
N ASN A 44 -18.54 13.92 24.50
CA ASN A 44 -17.87 13.84 23.20
C ASN A 44 -17.17 12.46 23.05
N PHE A 45 -17.93 11.49 22.58
CA PHE A 45 -17.52 10.09 22.41
C PHE A 45 -16.25 9.97 21.53
N LEU A 46 -16.09 10.86 20.56
CA LEU A 46 -14.92 10.90 19.69
C LEU A 46 -13.63 11.28 20.45
N LEU A 47 -13.74 12.18 21.42
CA LEU A 47 -12.59 12.54 22.27
C LEU A 47 -12.16 11.37 23.15
N LEU A 48 -13.10 10.67 23.76
CA LEU A 48 -12.85 9.48 24.57
C LEU A 48 -12.21 8.36 23.73
N GLN A 49 -12.69 8.12 22.52
CA GLN A 49 -12.09 7.14 21.62
C GLN A 49 -10.65 7.50 21.24
N ARG A 50 -10.37 8.78 20.95
CA ARG A 50 -9.00 9.25 20.64
C ARG A 50 -8.04 9.08 21.81
N ILE A 51 -8.50 9.36 23.02
CA ILE A 51 -7.69 9.21 24.22
C ILE A 51 -7.44 7.72 24.52
N TRP A 52 -8.45 6.88 24.41
CA TRP A 52 -8.30 5.42 24.53
C TRP A 52 -7.32 4.87 23.50
N ALA A 53 -7.39 5.32 22.25
CA ALA A 53 -6.44 4.92 21.21
C ALA A 53 -4.99 5.29 21.59
N LYS A 54 -4.76 6.53 22.09
CA LYS A 54 -3.43 6.97 22.54
C LYS A 54 -2.91 6.20 23.75
N ILE A 55 -3.77 5.91 24.74
CA ILE A 55 -3.41 5.10 25.89
C ILE A 55 -3.06 3.67 25.45
N LYS A 56 -3.86 3.09 24.57
CA LYS A 56 -3.63 1.75 24.03
C LYS A 56 -2.30 1.68 23.27
N LEU A 57 -1.99 2.66 22.42
CA LEU A 57 -0.72 2.76 21.72
C LEU A 57 0.48 2.85 22.68
N LYS A 58 0.40 3.68 23.73
CA LYS A 58 1.47 3.77 24.74
C LYS A 58 1.67 2.44 25.48
N ILE A 59 0.56 1.77 25.88
CA ILE A 59 0.65 0.47 26.55
C ILE A 59 1.23 -0.59 25.59
N THR A 60 0.82 -0.61 24.34
CA THR A 60 1.35 -1.51 23.32
C THR A 60 2.84 -1.26 23.09
N GLY A 61 3.25 0.00 22.98
CA GLY A 61 4.67 0.38 22.83
C GLY A 61 5.52 -0.04 24.03
N PHE A 62 5.03 0.13 25.25
CA PHE A 62 5.73 -0.32 26.46
C PHE A 62 5.87 -1.86 26.51
N ARG A 63 4.78 -2.59 26.23
CA ARG A 63 4.80 -4.06 26.16
C ARG A 63 5.78 -4.54 25.10
N LYS A 64 5.78 -3.90 23.91
CA LYS A 64 6.69 -4.19 22.82
C LYS A 64 8.15 -3.99 23.25
N SER A 65 8.49 -2.86 23.86
CA SER A 65 9.85 -2.60 24.33
C SER A 65 10.34 -3.65 25.31
N TYR A 66 9.49 -4.06 26.26
CA TYR A 66 9.86 -5.08 27.23
C TYR A 66 10.01 -6.48 26.63
N ALA A 67 9.07 -6.86 25.74
CA ALA A 67 9.14 -8.14 25.06
C ALA A 67 10.37 -8.22 24.14
N ASN A 68 10.64 -7.16 23.39
CA ASN A 68 11.81 -7.08 22.51
C ASN A 68 13.14 -7.17 23.25
N TYR A 69 13.24 -6.60 24.44
CA TYR A 69 14.45 -6.72 25.24
C TYR A 69 14.78 -8.18 25.56
N LYS A 70 13.79 -8.98 25.94
CA LYS A 70 13.97 -10.43 26.17
C LYS A 70 14.25 -11.19 24.87
N TYR A 71 13.55 -10.85 23.80
CA TYR A 71 13.66 -11.51 22.52
C TYR A 71 15.01 -11.27 21.84
N LYS A 72 15.53 -10.06 21.86
CA LYS A 72 16.85 -9.74 21.30
C LYS A 72 17.96 -10.60 21.90
N ARG A 73 17.86 -10.95 23.17
CA ARG A 73 18.80 -11.90 23.80
C ARG A 73 18.66 -13.32 23.24
N SER A 74 17.42 -13.80 23.06
CA SER A 74 17.17 -15.13 22.48
C SER A 74 17.56 -15.19 21.01
N LEU A 75 17.38 -14.11 20.27
CA LEU A 75 17.75 -14.02 18.87
C LEU A 75 19.27 -14.11 18.68
N LYS A 76 20.06 -13.41 19.50
CA LYS A 76 21.52 -13.54 19.51
C LYS A 76 21.99 -14.98 19.73
N LEU A 77 21.31 -15.70 20.62
CA LEU A 77 21.62 -17.10 20.91
C LEU A 77 21.23 -18.03 19.75
N LYS A 78 20.10 -17.78 19.10
CA LYS A 78 19.62 -18.54 17.93
C LYS A 78 20.47 -18.32 16.68
N TYR A 79 20.98 -17.13 16.47
CA TYR A 79 21.84 -16.79 15.34
C TYR A 79 23.03 -17.73 15.19
N TYR A 80 23.60 -18.18 16.32
CA TYR A 80 24.71 -19.13 16.34
C TYR A 80 24.30 -20.61 16.36
N LYS A 81 23.00 -20.93 16.52
CA LYS A 81 22.51 -22.29 16.71
C LYS A 81 21.64 -22.86 15.59
N GLY A 82 21.21 -22.04 14.66
CA GLY A 82 20.33 -22.46 13.56
C GLY A 82 19.85 -21.32 12.67
N LYS A 83 19.03 -21.66 11.68
CA LYS A 83 18.45 -20.67 10.78
C LYS A 83 17.39 -19.84 11.51
N ILE A 84 17.40 -18.52 11.26
CA ILE A 84 16.39 -17.58 11.74
C ILE A 84 15.14 -17.75 10.89
N ARG A 85 13.99 -17.94 11.52
CA ARG A 85 12.71 -18.16 10.85
C ARG A 85 12.07 -16.84 10.49
N ILE A 86 11.91 -16.62 9.19
CA ILE A 86 11.25 -15.43 8.63
C ILE A 86 9.87 -15.82 8.12
N LEU A 87 8.86 -15.05 8.53
CA LEU A 87 7.50 -15.17 8.05
C LEU A 87 7.14 -13.98 7.17
N LEU A 88 6.83 -14.22 5.90
CA LEU A 88 6.29 -13.25 4.97
C LEU A 88 4.76 -13.37 4.97
N VAL A 89 4.05 -12.31 5.35
CA VAL A 89 2.60 -12.29 5.41
C VAL A 89 2.05 -11.81 4.07
N ALA A 90 1.50 -12.75 3.29
CA ALA A 90 0.91 -12.50 1.98
C ALA A 90 -0.57 -12.13 2.13
N VAL A 91 -0.89 -10.84 2.17
CA VAL A 91 -2.28 -10.36 2.24
C VAL A 91 -3.04 -10.81 1.00
N PRO A 92 -4.22 -11.47 1.12
CA PRO A 92 -4.96 -12.04 0.00
C PRO A 92 -5.74 -10.97 -0.78
N ARG A 93 -4.98 -10.05 -1.40
CA ARG A 93 -5.50 -8.95 -2.23
C ARG A 93 -4.64 -8.79 -3.48
N PRO A 94 -5.26 -8.48 -4.62
CA PRO A 94 -4.51 -8.24 -5.85
C PRO A 94 -3.39 -7.21 -5.66
N SER A 95 -2.22 -7.47 -6.24
CA SER A 95 -1.04 -6.59 -6.25
C SER A 95 -0.43 -6.24 -4.90
N MET A 96 -0.80 -6.95 -3.81
CA MET A 96 -0.25 -6.71 -2.45
C MET A 96 1.00 -7.54 -2.16
N TRP A 97 1.32 -8.54 -2.96
CA TRP A 97 2.57 -9.29 -2.85
C TRP A 97 3.74 -8.47 -3.40
N ILE A 98 4.74 -8.25 -2.57
CA ILE A 98 5.92 -7.42 -2.90
C ILE A 98 7.23 -8.10 -2.52
N PHE A 99 7.20 -9.37 -2.14
CA PHE A 99 8.32 -10.01 -1.49
C PHE A 99 9.17 -10.90 -2.41
N ASP A 100 8.93 -10.92 -3.73
CA ASP A 100 9.68 -11.79 -4.66
C ASP A 100 11.20 -11.59 -4.56
N TYR A 101 11.66 -10.34 -4.60
CA TYR A 101 13.09 -10.01 -4.49
C TYR A 101 13.61 -10.06 -3.05
N ILE A 102 12.78 -9.75 -2.05
CA ILE A 102 13.12 -9.97 -0.64
C ILE A 102 13.33 -11.46 -0.37
N TYR A 103 12.45 -12.32 -0.88
CA TYR A 103 12.59 -13.77 -0.75
C TYR A 103 13.93 -14.25 -1.33
N LYS A 104 14.24 -13.89 -2.58
CA LYS A 104 15.50 -14.23 -3.24
C LYS A 104 16.72 -13.73 -2.47
N ALA A 105 16.70 -12.51 -1.96
CA ALA A 105 17.79 -11.93 -1.19
C ALA A 105 17.99 -12.63 0.17
N LEU A 106 16.91 -12.99 0.85
CA LEU A 106 16.94 -13.79 2.09
C LEU A 106 17.48 -15.20 1.84
N GLU A 107 17.01 -15.85 0.78
CA GLU A 107 17.45 -17.20 0.38
C GLU A 107 18.95 -17.22 0.05
N LYS A 108 19.43 -16.25 -0.74
CA LYS A 108 20.84 -16.06 -1.08
C LYS A 108 21.74 -15.87 0.14
N ASN A 109 21.22 -15.26 1.19
CA ASN A 109 21.98 -15.05 2.44
C ASN A 109 22.25 -16.35 3.19
N GLY A 110 21.41 -17.37 3.08
CA GLY A 110 21.57 -18.70 3.67
C GLY A 110 21.35 -18.80 5.19
N LYS A 111 21.25 -17.70 5.91
CA LYS A 111 21.04 -17.65 7.38
C LYS A 111 19.56 -17.82 7.77
N PHE A 112 18.66 -17.77 6.80
CA PHE A 112 17.22 -17.71 7.01
C PHE A 112 16.49 -18.97 6.56
N GLU A 113 15.43 -19.32 7.29
CA GLU A 113 14.39 -20.27 6.88
C GLU A 113 13.12 -19.45 6.62
N ILE A 114 12.61 -19.50 5.39
CA ILE A 114 11.59 -18.56 4.93
C ILE A 114 10.24 -19.29 4.81
N PHE A 115 9.22 -18.71 5.41
CA PHE A 115 7.83 -19.18 5.35
C PHE A 115 6.95 -18.08 4.76
N ILE A 116 5.96 -18.47 3.98
CA ILE A 116 4.92 -17.58 3.45
C ILE A 116 3.60 -18.04 4.03
N VAL A 117 2.83 -17.10 4.61
CA VAL A 117 1.47 -17.39 5.09
C VAL A 117 0.46 -16.47 4.40
N ILE A 118 -0.67 -17.03 3.99
CA ILE A 118 -1.81 -16.31 3.45
C ILE A 118 -2.87 -16.26 4.56
N PRO A 119 -3.01 -15.12 5.28
CA PRO A 119 -4.02 -14.99 6.35
C PRO A 119 -5.42 -14.84 5.76
N PRO A 120 -6.48 -15.13 6.52
CA PRO A 120 -7.83 -14.72 6.13
C PRO A 120 -7.96 -13.20 6.19
N ASP A 121 -8.61 -12.59 5.21
CA ASP A 121 -8.93 -11.17 5.22
C ASP A 121 -10.37 -10.94 5.69
N PRO A 122 -10.57 -10.51 6.94
CA PRO A 122 -11.91 -10.35 7.53
C PRO A 122 -12.69 -9.15 6.98
N ALA A 123 -12.09 -8.33 6.11
CA ALA A 123 -12.79 -7.25 5.44
C ALA A 123 -13.70 -7.75 4.30
N TYR A 124 -13.54 -9.01 3.88
CA TYR A 124 -14.37 -9.65 2.88
C TYR A 124 -15.39 -10.60 3.50
N GLU A 125 -16.52 -10.77 2.84
CA GLU A 125 -17.44 -11.87 3.12
C GLU A 125 -16.75 -13.24 2.86
N TYR A 126 -17.23 -14.28 3.53
CA TYR A 126 -16.60 -15.60 3.53
C TYR A 126 -16.27 -16.13 2.13
N THR A 127 -17.22 -16.06 1.18
CA THR A 127 -17.03 -16.57 -0.18
C THR A 127 -15.90 -15.82 -0.91
N MET A 128 -15.86 -14.50 -0.79
CA MET A 128 -14.81 -13.68 -1.40
C MET A 128 -13.46 -13.86 -0.70
N MET A 129 -13.46 -14.00 0.62
CA MET A 129 -12.25 -14.32 1.39
C MET A 129 -11.63 -15.64 0.92
N CYS A 130 -12.44 -16.70 0.75
CA CYS A 130 -11.99 -17.99 0.22
C CYS A 130 -11.41 -17.85 -1.19
N LYS A 131 -12.12 -17.12 -2.07
CA LYS A 131 -11.72 -16.90 -3.45
C LYS A 131 -10.35 -16.21 -3.54
N TYR A 132 -10.21 -15.05 -2.89
CA TYR A 132 -8.95 -14.28 -2.96
C TYR A 132 -7.78 -15.00 -2.28
N ALA A 133 -8.00 -15.70 -1.17
CA ALA A 133 -6.95 -16.50 -0.55
C ALA A 133 -6.47 -17.60 -1.49
N LYS A 134 -7.39 -18.27 -2.21
CA LYS A 134 -7.04 -19.28 -3.20
C LYS A 134 -6.30 -18.69 -4.40
N GLU A 135 -6.74 -17.57 -4.94
CA GLU A 135 -6.07 -16.89 -6.06
C GLU A 135 -4.62 -16.55 -5.72
N VAL A 136 -4.36 -15.97 -4.54
CA VAL A 136 -3.00 -15.67 -4.07
C VAL A 136 -2.20 -16.95 -3.83
N TYR A 137 -2.82 -18.01 -3.31
CA TYR A 137 -2.16 -19.30 -3.14
C TYR A 137 -1.71 -19.88 -4.50
N ASP A 138 -2.62 -19.90 -5.48
CA ASP A 138 -2.35 -20.42 -6.82
C ASP A 138 -1.27 -19.57 -7.53
N GLU A 139 -1.33 -18.23 -7.40
CA GLU A 139 -0.32 -17.32 -7.95
C GLU A 139 1.06 -17.60 -7.36
N LEU A 140 1.18 -17.64 -6.04
CA LEU A 140 2.47 -17.88 -5.37
C LEU A 140 3.01 -19.29 -5.67
N SER A 141 2.14 -20.29 -5.72
CA SER A 141 2.53 -21.66 -6.09
C SER A 141 3.03 -21.73 -7.54
N SER A 142 2.41 -21.00 -8.46
CA SER A 142 2.84 -20.94 -9.87
C SER A 142 4.22 -20.29 -10.05
N LYS A 143 4.61 -19.44 -9.10
CA LYS A 143 5.95 -18.82 -9.02
C LYS A 143 7.00 -19.74 -8.36
N GLY A 144 6.61 -20.95 -7.95
CA GLY A 144 7.50 -21.92 -7.31
C GLY A 144 7.62 -21.76 -5.79
N TYR A 145 6.84 -20.89 -5.16
CA TYR A 145 6.78 -20.79 -3.69
C TYR A 145 5.95 -21.90 -3.08
N ASN A 146 6.15 -22.13 -1.78
CA ASN A 146 5.35 -23.05 -0.98
C ASN A 146 4.56 -22.29 0.11
N PRO A 147 3.47 -21.60 -0.26
CA PRO A 147 2.68 -20.81 0.70
C PRO A 147 1.84 -21.72 1.60
N ILE A 148 1.66 -21.27 2.84
CA ILE A 148 0.82 -21.92 3.85
C ILE A 148 -0.49 -21.15 3.93
N MET A 149 -1.61 -21.86 3.75
CA MET A 149 -2.92 -21.28 3.99
C MET A 149 -3.11 -21.03 5.50
N GLY A 150 -3.26 -19.78 5.90
CA GLY A 150 -3.41 -19.40 7.31
C GLY A 150 -4.77 -19.72 7.93
N TYR A 151 -5.73 -20.10 7.10
CA TYR A 151 -7.09 -20.45 7.48
C TYR A 151 -7.49 -21.79 6.87
N ASP A 152 -7.95 -22.71 7.71
CA ASP A 152 -8.53 -23.97 7.28
C ASP A 152 -10.02 -23.75 6.98
N PHE A 153 -10.38 -23.77 5.69
CA PHE A 153 -11.74 -23.54 5.23
C PHE A 153 -12.71 -24.68 5.60
N ALA A 154 -12.22 -25.89 5.82
CA ALA A 154 -13.05 -27.01 6.20
C ALA A 154 -13.46 -26.91 7.68
N THR A 155 -12.51 -26.65 8.56
CA THR A 155 -12.75 -26.51 10.00
C THR A 155 -13.11 -25.09 10.44
N LYS A 156 -12.99 -24.11 9.55
CA LYS A 156 -13.20 -22.67 9.79
C LYS A 156 -12.33 -22.13 10.93
N LYS A 157 -11.09 -22.59 11.02
CA LYS A 157 -10.13 -22.20 12.07
C LYS A 157 -8.86 -21.62 11.48
N ASN A 158 -8.29 -20.65 12.18
CA ASN A 158 -6.96 -20.17 11.90
C ASN A 158 -5.90 -21.16 12.35
N ILE A 159 -4.79 -21.24 11.61
CA ILE A 159 -3.62 -21.95 12.09
C ILE A 159 -2.96 -21.17 13.23
N ASP A 160 -2.39 -21.88 14.18
CA ASP A 160 -1.57 -21.28 15.24
C ASP A 160 -0.14 -21.13 14.73
N LEU A 161 0.20 -19.91 14.28
CA LEU A 161 1.53 -19.60 13.73
C LEU A 161 2.67 -19.86 14.73
N ARG A 162 2.42 -19.75 16.02
CA ARG A 162 3.44 -19.99 17.04
C ARG A 162 3.75 -21.48 17.18
N LYS A 163 2.75 -22.34 17.00
CA LYS A 163 2.94 -23.80 17.01
C LYS A 163 3.47 -24.32 15.68
N ALA A 164 2.92 -23.83 14.58
CA ALA A 164 3.24 -24.32 13.25
C ALA A 164 4.63 -23.86 12.78
N ILE A 165 4.99 -22.60 13.01
CA ILE A 165 6.20 -21.98 12.46
C ILE A 165 7.09 -21.42 13.57
N ASN A 166 6.51 -20.76 14.58
CA ASN A 166 7.21 -19.97 15.60
C ASN A 166 8.22 -18.98 14.99
N PRO A 167 7.76 -18.03 14.18
CA PRO A 167 8.66 -17.13 13.46
C PRO A 167 9.49 -16.28 14.41
N ASP A 168 10.70 -15.90 13.99
CA ASP A 168 11.59 -15.00 14.68
C ASP A 168 11.41 -13.57 14.18
N ILE A 169 11.18 -13.41 12.87
CA ILE A 169 10.97 -12.13 12.20
C ILE A 169 9.70 -12.25 11.34
N ILE A 170 8.86 -11.23 11.35
CA ILE A 170 7.61 -11.19 10.58
C ILE A 170 7.59 -9.94 9.70
N PHE A 171 7.36 -10.15 8.40
CA PHE A 171 7.22 -9.09 7.41
C PHE A 171 5.75 -8.85 7.08
N TYR A 172 5.37 -7.59 7.09
CA TYR A 172 4.08 -7.07 6.65
C TYR A 172 4.26 -6.17 5.41
N SER A 173 3.33 -6.25 4.46
CA SER A 173 3.23 -5.33 3.32
C SER A 173 2.04 -4.39 3.41
N ASP A 174 1.15 -4.60 4.37
CA ASP A 174 -0.05 -3.79 4.60
C ASP A 174 -0.14 -3.36 6.06
N PHE A 175 -0.61 -2.14 6.28
CA PHE A 175 -0.76 -1.55 7.61
C PHE A 175 -2.21 -1.46 8.08
N HIS A 176 -3.19 -1.77 7.22
CA HIS A 176 -4.60 -1.66 7.55
C HIS A 176 -5.06 -2.81 8.45
N LYS A 177 -5.32 -2.51 9.71
CA LYS A 177 -5.75 -3.50 10.71
C LYS A 177 -6.97 -4.32 10.28
N MET A 178 -7.88 -3.71 9.51
CA MET A 178 -9.10 -4.37 9.04
C MET A 178 -8.85 -5.54 8.08
N HIS A 179 -7.67 -5.60 7.46
CA HIS A 179 -7.29 -6.69 6.55
C HIS A 179 -6.70 -7.91 7.28
N PHE A 180 -6.51 -7.83 8.58
CA PHE A 180 -5.90 -8.90 9.36
C PHE A 180 -6.85 -9.43 10.43
N HIS A 181 -7.04 -10.74 10.45
CA HIS A 181 -7.57 -11.36 11.65
C HIS A 181 -6.58 -11.16 12.82
N LYS A 182 -7.10 -11.03 14.06
CA LYS A 182 -6.28 -10.74 15.26
C LYS A 182 -5.09 -11.69 15.45
N ASP A 183 -5.22 -12.95 15.03
CA ASP A 183 -4.19 -13.99 15.20
C ASP A 183 -2.97 -13.77 14.29
N PHE A 184 -3.12 -12.97 13.22
CA PHE A 184 -2.06 -12.62 12.27
C PHE A 184 -1.60 -11.17 12.40
N TYR A 185 -2.24 -10.39 13.27
CA TYR A 185 -1.91 -8.99 13.44
C TYR A 185 -0.77 -8.76 14.44
N ILE A 186 -0.01 -7.70 14.27
CA ILE A 186 1.20 -7.37 15.02
C ILE A 186 1.03 -7.47 16.55
N THR A 187 -0.14 -7.15 17.08
CA THR A 187 -0.40 -7.21 18.54
C THR A 187 -0.28 -8.61 19.12
N ASN A 188 -0.38 -9.65 18.31
CA ASN A 188 -0.16 -11.04 18.70
C ASN A 188 1.34 -11.43 18.70
N PHE A 189 2.23 -10.58 18.16
CA PHE A 189 3.65 -10.88 17.94
C PHE A 189 4.59 -9.80 18.52
N LEU A 190 4.18 -9.14 19.61
CA LEU A 190 4.98 -8.07 20.23
C LEU A 190 6.34 -8.56 20.77
N ASP A 191 6.50 -9.86 20.95
CA ASP A 191 7.74 -10.54 21.36
C ASP A 191 8.65 -10.91 20.20
N LYS A 192 8.23 -10.69 18.95
CA LYS A 192 8.97 -11.00 17.73
C LYS A 192 9.50 -9.73 17.08
N VAL A 193 10.53 -9.85 16.26
CA VAL A 193 10.97 -8.74 15.40
C VAL A 193 9.96 -8.58 14.26
N THR A 194 9.48 -7.37 14.05
CA THR A 194 8.46 -7.10 13.05
C THR A 194 8.92 -6.01 12.10
N VAL A 195 8.64 -6.24 10.83
CA VAL A 195 9.06 -5.41 9.70
C VAL A 195 7.83 -5.00 8.91
N LEU A 196 7.76 -3.74 8.52
CA LEU A 196 6.78 -3.24 7.55
C LEU A 196 7.50 -2.73 6.32
N ASN A 197 6.99 -3.10 5.16
CA ASN A 197 7.39 -2.55 3.89
C ASN A 197 6.13 -2.16 3.12
N ASP A 198 6.00 -0.89 2.74
CA ASP A 198 4.82 -0.42 2.00
C ASP A 198 4.72 -1.13 0.65
N TYR A 199 3.49 -1.48 0.25
CA TYR A 199 3.23 -2.12 -1.04
C TYR A 199 3.33 -1.16 -2.24
N GLY A 200 3.46 0.15 -2.01
CA GLY A 200 3.58 1.15 -3.06
C GLY A 200 4.19 2.47 -2.56
N PHE A 201 4.39 3.41 -3.49
CA PHE A 201 4.83 4.76 -3.16
C PHE A 201 3.65 5.63 -2.78
N SER A 202 3.70 6.24 -1.59
CA SER A 202 2.74 7.26 -1.23
C SER A 202 3.05 8.57 -1.94
N VAL A 203 2.11 9.05 -2.75
CA VAL A 203 2.20 10.35 -3.45
C VAL A 203 1.17 11.37 -2.94
N MET A 204 0.29 10.95 -2.02
CA MET A 204 -0.78 11.76 -1.47
C MET A 204 -0.47 12.30 -0.08
N GLN A 205 -1.11 13.42 0.29
CA GLN A 205 -1.10 13.88 1.68
C GLN A 205 -1.78 12.85 2.59
N GLU A 206 -0.99 12.17 3.39
CA GLU A 206 -1.42 11.02 4.19
C GLU A 206 -1.33 11.28 5.70
N GLU A 207 -1.86 12.39 6.19
CA GLU A 207 -1.86 12.67 7.64
C GLU A 207 -2.48 11.54 8.47
N LYS A 208 -3.41 10.78 7.89
CA LYS A 208 -4.11 9.69 8.59
C LYS A 208 -3.46 8.33 8.37
N THR A 209 -2.92 8.05 7.20
CA THR A 209 -2.45 6.71 6.82
C THR A 209 -1.06 6.37 7.32
N VAL A 210 -0.18 7.34 7.51
CA VAL A 210 1.14 7.08 8.10
C VAL A 210 1.11 6.80 9.60
N ASN A 211 -0.03 6.99 10.28
CA ASN A 211 -0.15 6.93 11.74
C ASN A 211 -0.98 5.74 12.26
N PHE A 212 -1.03 4.64 11.51
CA PHE A 212 -1.68 3.42 12.00
C PHE A 212 -0.90 2.74 13.13
N GLU A 213 -1.61 1.91 13.91
CA GLU A 213 -1.03 1.14 15.01
C GLU A 213 0.17 0.31 14.55
N LEU A 214 0.08 -0.35 13.38
CA LEU A 214 1.13 -1.19 12.83
C LEU A 214 2.38 -0.37 12.49
N ASN A 215 2.23 0.77 11.79
CA ASN A 215 3.34 1.64 11.40
C ASN A 215 4.15 2.11 12.62
N ASN A 216 3.46 2.48 13.71
CA ASN A 216 4.10 2.96 14.95
C ASN A 216 4.67 1.83 15.83
N THR A 217 4.28 0.57 15.59
CA THR A 217 4.59 -0.57 16.48
C THR A 217 5.67 -1.49 15.94
N VAL A 218 5.84 -1.62 14.61
CA VAL A 218 6.91 -2.45 14.03
C VAL A 218 8.29 -2.02 14.50
N ASP A 219 9.24 -2.95 14.51
CA ASP A 219 10.63 -2.65 14.85
C ASP A 219 11.34 -1.89 13.74
N MET A 220 11.05 -2.24 12.49
CA MET A 220 11.61 -1.59 11.30
C MET A 220 10.50 -1.28 10.30
N TYR A 221 10.39 -0.02 9.92
CA TYR A 221 9.50 0.44 8.87
C TYR A 221 10.34 1.00 7.71
N PHE A 222 10.45 0.23 6.64
CA PHE A 222 11.24 0.61 5.48
C PHE A 222 10.55 1.66 4.65
N ARG A 223 11.24 2.79 4.44
CA ARG A 223 10.72 3.94 3.69
C ARG A 223 11.50 4.10 2.39
N PRO A 224 10.77 4.28 1.24
CA PRO A 224 11.39 4.20 -0.09
C PRO A 224 12.24 5.41 -0.47
N THR A 225 12.08 6.57 0.19
CA THR A 225 12.85 7.78 -0.12
C THR A 225 13.07 8.65 1.12
N THR A 226 14.01 9.59 1.00
CA THR A 226 14.26 10.59 2.05
C THR A 226 13.05 11.50 2.31
N ILE A 227 12.21 11.75 1.30
CA ILE A 227 10.97 12.52 1.47
C ILE A 227 10.00 11.74 2.38
N HIS A 228 9.80 10.44 2.14
CA HIS A 228 8.95 9.60 2.99
C HIS A 228 9.50 9.48 4.42
N MET A 229 10.82 9.49 4.59
CA MET A 229 11.45 9.55 5.93
C MET A 229 11.10 10.84 6.66
N LYS A 230 11.17 11.98 5.97
CA LYS A 230 10.80 13.29 6.52
C LYS A 230 9.32 13.32 6.92
N MET A 231 8.43 12.83 6.05
CA MET A 231 7.01 12.72 6.35
C MET A 231 6.75 11.86 7.60
N ALA A 232 7.45 10.73 7.74
CA ALA A 232 7.34 9.88 8.92
C ALA A 232 7.77 10.62 10.21
N ALA A 233 8.85 11.38 10.16
CA ALA A 233 9.32 12.18 11.30
C ALA A 233 8.34 13.29 11.71
N GLU A 234 7.62 13.85 10.75
CA GLU A 234 6.66 14.93 10.98
C GLU A 234 5.30 14.42 11.45
N LEU A 235 4.78 13.36 10.81
CA LEU A 235 3.38 12.96 10.93
C LEU A 235 3.16 11.77 11.88
N MET A 236 4.12 10.85 12.02
CA MET A 236 3.95 9.68 12.89
C MET A 236 4.00 10.05 14.38
N GLU A 237 3.19 9.38 15.19
CA GLU A 237 3.22 9.57 16.65
C GLU A 237 4.57 9.22 17.27
N ASN A 238 5.25 8.21 16.74
CA ASN A 238 6.60 7.82 17.17
C ASN A 238 7.72 8.67 16.54
N LYS A 239 7.36 9.71 15.75
CA LYS A 239 8.31 10.59 15.05
C LYS A 239 9.28 9.86 14.13
N GLY A 240 8.82 8.80 13.49
CA GLY A 240 9.59 8.01 12.55
C GLY A 240 10.78 7.25 13.17
N ARG A 241 10.82 7.07 14.50
CA ARG A 241 11.97 6.45 15.20
C ARG A 241 12.25 5.00 14.78
N ASN A 242 11.27 4.32 14.21
CA ASN A 242 11.42 2.95 13.70
C ASN A 242 11.60 2.92 12.18
N THR A 243 11.76 4.05 11.51
CA THR A 243 11.89 4.11 10.05
C THR A 243 13.33 3.90 9.61
N VAL A 244 13.48 3.20 8.48
CA VAL A 244 14.77 2.88 7.86
C VAL A 244 14.70 3.20 6.37
N LEU A 245 15.63 4.01 5.88
CA LEU A 245 15.68 4.36 4.46
C LEU A 245 16.17 3.18 3.61
N VAL A 246 15.43 2.92 2.54
CA VAL A 246 15.89 2.08 1.42
C VAL A 246 15.56 2.83 0.13
N ASN A 247 16.43 3.09 -0.75
CA ASN A 247 16.07 3.78 -1.98
C ASN A 247 15.30 2.83 -2.90
N GLY A 248 14.08 3.23 -3.29
CA GLY A 248 13.18 2.42 -4.11
C GLY A 248 12.24 1.50 -3.32
N SER A 249 11.64 0.55 -4.00
CA SER A 249 10.66 -0.41 -3.46
C SER A 249 10.95 -1.81 -3.97
N PRO A 250 10.87 -2.84 -3.12
CA PRO A 250 11.01 -4.25 -3.52
C PRO A 250 10.13 -4.65 -4.71
N LYS A 251 8.96 -4.06 -4.81
CA LYS A 251 8.01 -4.28 -5.91
C LYS A 251 8.57 -3.90 -7.28
N LEU A 252 9.52 -2.96 -7.32
CA LEU A 252 10.12 -2.44 -8.54
C LEU A 252 11.52 -2.99 -8.83
N ASP A 253 12.06 -3.83 -7.95
CA ASP A 253 13.43 -4.36 -8.09
C ASP A 253 13.63 -5.15 -9.39
N ALA A 254 12.55 -5.77 -9.92
CA ALA A 254 12.58 -6.45 -11.22
C ALA A 254 13.03 -5.53 -12.37
N ILE A 255 12.70 -4.24 -12.29
CA ILE A 255 13.06 -3.26 -13.35
C ILE A 255 14.57 -3.01 -13.38
N PHE A 256 15.24 -3.14 -12.27
CA PHE A 256 16.69 -2.96 -12.13
C PHE A 256 17.49 -4.27 -12.27
N ASP A 257 16.81 -5.41 -12.30
CA ASP A 257 17.45 -6.72 -12.49
C ASP A 257 17.65 -7.01 -13.96
N LYS A 258 18.90 -6.95 -14.43
CA LYS A 258 19.27 -7.23 -15.81
C LYS A 258 18.95 -8.65 -16.27
N ASN A 259 18.76 -9.58 -15.35
CA ASN A 259 18.44 -10.98 -15.63
C ASN A 259 16.92 -11.24 -15.61
N HIS A 260 16.12 -10.26 -15.23
CA HIS A 260 14.67 -10.41 -15.23
C HIS A 260 14.14 -10.35 -16.67
N ILE A 261 13.34 -11.34 -17.04
CA ILE A 261 12.74 -11.43 -18.38
C ILE A 261 11.30 -10.95 -18.30
N PHE A 262 11.04 -9.77 -18.86
CA PHE A 262 9.69 -9.24 -18.99
C PHE A 262 8.97 -9.90 -20.17
N LYS A 263 7.68 -10.15 -19.98
CA LYS A 263 6.81 -10.72 -21.04
C LYS A 263 6.24 -9.59 -21.88
N ASP A 264 6.18 -9.81 -23.21
CA ASP A 264 5.34 -8.95 -24.04
C ASP A 264 3.87 -9.34 -23.86
N VAL A 265 3.11 -8.46 -23.22
CA VAL A 265 1.71 -8.69 -22.82
C VAL A 265 0.72 -7.96 -23.72
N TRP A 266 1.21 -7.36 -24.78
CA TRP A 266 0.37 -6.65 -25.76
C TRP A 266 -0.14 -7.59 -26.85
N LYS A 267 -1.32 -7.28 -27.37
CA LYS A 267 -1.83 -7.99 -28.56
C LYS A 267 -0.89 -7.80 -29.73
N THR A 268 -0.60 -8.89 -30.44
CA THR A 268 0.19 -8.85 -31.68
C THR A 268 -0.45 -7.92 -32.71
N GLN A 269 0.35 -7.07 -33.33
CA GLN A 269 -0.08 -6.14 -34.37
C GLN A 269 0.66 -6.42 -35.68
N PRO A 270 0.05 -6.12 -36.83
CA PRO A 270 0.73 -6.26 -38.15
C PRO A 270 1.98 -5.39 -38.29
N LYS A 271 2.01 -4.25 -37.57
CA LYS A 271 3.17 -3.34 -37.49
C LYS A 271 3.36 -2.83 -36.07
N ILE A 272 4.56 -2.38 -35.78
CA ILE A 272 4.88 -1.78 -34.49
C ILE A 272 4.08 -0.49 -34.32
N LYS A 273 3.35 -0.39 -33.20
CA LYS A 273 2.57 0.78 -32.80
C LYS A 273 3.07 1.30 -31.47
N LYS A 274 2.84 2.58 -31.17
CA LYS A 274 3.09 3.15 -29.84
C LYS A 274 2.09 2.59 -28.83
N ARG A 275 2.58 2.19 -27.68
CA ARG A 275 1.84 1.45 -26.65
C ARG A 275 1.50 2.37 -25.47
N ILE A 276 0.23 2.65 -25.27
CA ILE A 276 -0.26 3.57 -24.26
C ILE A 276 -1.07 2.78 -23.22
N ILE A 277 -0.75 2.94 -21.95
CA ILE A 277 -1.56 2.42 -20.86
C ILE A 277 -2.60 3.48 -20.50
N TRP A 278 -3.87 3.11 -20.46
CA TRP A 278 -4.91 3.92 -19.85
C TRP A 278 -5.34 3.30 -18.53
N ALA A 279 -5.04 3.98 -17.42
CA ALA A 279 -5.20 3.46 -16.07
C ALA A 279 -6.13 4.33 -15.20
N PRO A 280 -7.46 4.29 -15.42
CA PRO A 280 -8.40 5.09 -14.64
C PRO A 280 -8.66 4.50 -13.25
N HIS A 281 -8.87 5.40 -12.28
CA HIS A 281 -9.25 5.07 -10.91
C HIS A 281 -10.76 4.81 -10.78
N TYR A 282 -11.21 4.32 -9.62
CA TYR A 282 -12.60 3.96 -9.34
C TYR A 282 -13.41 5.04 -8.63
N SER A 283 -12.80 6.07 -8.08
CA SER A 283 -13.50 7.10 -7.28
C SER A 283 -14.45 7.91 -8.15
N ASP A 284 -15.72 7.98 -7.77
CA ASP A 284 -16.77 8.60 -8.60
C ASP A 284 -17.32 9.93 -8.05
N GLY A 285 -16.71 10.46 -7.00
CA GLY A 285 -17.08 11.75 -6.41
C GLY A 285 -18.40 11.75 -5.63
N HIS A 286 -19.18 10.67 -5.68
CA HIS A 286 -20.49 10.58 -5.00
C HIS A 286 -20.41 10.07 -3.57
N LEU A 287 -19.33 9.39 -3.22
CA LEU A 287 -19.09 8.98 -1.86
C LEU A 287 -18.30 10.07 -1.16
N LYS A 288 -18.44 10.19 0.15
CA LYS A 288 -17.54 10.96 1.04
C LYS A 288 -16.12 10.38 0.98
N ASP A 289 -15.72 9.95 -0.21
CA ASP A 289 -14.42 9.38 -0.49
C ASP A 289 -13.37 10.46 -0.23
N MET A 290 -12.40 10.10 0.57
CA MET A 290 -11.23 10.91 0.87
C MET A 290 -10.44 11.26 -0.42
N TYR A 291 -10.74 10.55 -1.51
CA TYR A 291 -10.06 10.63 -2.80
C TYR A 291 -11.08 10.86 -3.93
N GLN A 292 -10.87 11.94 -4.68
CA GLN A 292 -11.67 12.29 -5.85
C GLN A 292 -10.73 12.45 -7.04
N TYR A 293 -10.35 11.34 -7.67
CA TYR A 293 -9.39 11.34 -8.78
C TYR A 293 -10.04 11.18 -10.15
N ASN A 294 -11.20 10.60 -10.22
CA ASN A 294 -11.73 9.91 -11.37
C ASN A 294 -12.18 10.86 -12.50
N ALA A 295 -11.45 10.78 -13.61
CA ALA A 295 -11.85 11.34 -14.90
C ALA A 295 -12.51 10.28 -15.83
N PHE A 296 -12.69 9.03 -15.38
CA PHE A 296 -13.21 7.94 -16.20
C PHE A 296 -14.53 8.27 -16.89
N TYR A 297 -15.51 8.82 -16.14
CA TYR A 297 -16.84 9.12 -16.69
C TYR A 297 -16.84 10.25 -17.73
N GLU A 298 -15.83 11.10 -17.76
CA GLU A 298 -15.62 12.13 -18.78
C GLU A 298 -14.88 11.57 -20.00
N LEU A 299 -14.16 10.46 -19.85
CA LEU A 299 -13.20 9.96 -20.80
C LEU A 299 -13.51 8.59 -21.41
N TYR A 300 -14.42 7.79 -20.85
CA TYR A 300 -14.56 6.38 -21.22
C TYR A 300 -14.91 6.16 -22.70
N ASP A 301 -15.77 6.99 -23.29
CA ASP A 301 -16.06 6.94 -24.73
C ASP A 301 -14.94 7.60 -25.54
N PHE A 302 -14.44 8.75 -25.09
CA PHE A 302 -13.40 9.49 -25.78
C PHE A 302 -12.10 8.68 -25.93
N MET A 303 -11.66 7.96 -24.92
CA MET A 303 -10.46 7.12 -25.00
C MET A 303 -10.62 5.98 -26.00
N PHE A 304 -11.83 5.44 -26.12
CA PHE A 304 -12.15 4.45 -27.12
C PHE A 304 -12.15 5.06 -28.55
N GLU A 305 -12.73 6.25 -28.71
CA GLU A 305 -12.69 7.01 -29.98
C GLU A 305 -11.26 7.36 -30.39
N LEU A 306 -10.39 7.74 -29.43
CA LEU A 306 -8.97 7.96 -29.70
C LEU A 306 -8.26 6.69 -30.18
N ALA A 307 -8.55 5.53 -29.56
CA ALA A 307 -8.01 4.27 -30.03
C ALA A 307 -8.40 3.96 -31.49
N LEU A 308 -9.63 4.24 -31.87
CA LEU A 308 -10.10 4.11 -33.25
C LEU A 308 -9.46 5.14 -34.19
N LYS A 309 -9.37 6.40 -33.76
CA LYS A 309 -8.80 7.51 -34.54
C LYS A 309 -7.34 7.26 -34.92
N PHE A 310 -6.56 6.76 -33.98
CA PHE A 310 -5.14 6.48 -34.16
C PHE A 310 -4.84 4.98 -34.32
N LYS A 311 -5.82 4.21 -34.85
CA LYS A 311 -5.72 2.74 -34.91
C LYS A 311 -4.46 2.21 -35.58
N ASP A 312 -3.91 2.96 -36.52
CA ASP A 312 -2.71 2.57 -37.27
C ASP A 312 -1.40 2.94 -36.58
N GLU A 313 -1.43 3.78 -35.56
CA GLU A 313 -0.25 4.37 -34.93
C GLU A 313 -0.09 3.95 -33.47
N ILE A 314 -1.20 3.71 -32.73
CA ILE A 314 -1.15 3.37 -31.32
C ILE A 314 -1.89 2.07 -30.98
N GLN A 315 -1.47 1.46 -29.86
CA GLN A 315 -2.23 0.47 -29.09
C GLN A 315 -2.58 1.05 -27.73
N ILE A 316 -3.77 0.73 -27.20
CA ILE A 316 -4.18 1.13 -25.84
C ILE A 316 -4.49 -0.10 -25.00
N ALA A 317 -3.80 -0.23 -23.86
CA ALA A 317 -4.17 -1.18 -22.81
C ALA A 317 -5.04 -0.47 -21.78
N PHE A 318 -6.31 -0.83 -21.72
CA PHE A 318 -7.23 -0.41 -20.65
C PHE A 318 -6.92 -1.21 -19.38
N ARG A 319 -6.32 -0.55 -18.40
CA ARG A 319 -5.90 -1.11 -17.11
C ARG A 319 -6.56 -0.36 -15.96
N PRO A 320 -7.86 -0.52 -15.75
CA PRO A 320 -8.56 0.17 -14.68
C PRO A 320 -8.13 -0.32 -13.30
N HIS A 321 -8.34 0.51 -12.29
CA HIS A 321 -8.22 0.06 -10.90
C HIS A 321 -9.21 -1.11 -10.66
N PRO A 322 -8.82 -2.20 -9.96
CA PRO A 322 -9.68 -3.39 -9.78
C PRO A 322 -11.09 -3.10 -9.24
N VAL A 323 -11.23 -2.10 -8.37
CA VAL A 323 -12.52 -1.69 -7.80
C VAL A 323 -13.42 -1.00 -8.82
N LEU A 324 -12.90 -0.49 -9.94
CA LEU A 324 -13.72 0.20 -10.95
C LEU A 324 -14.81 -0.72 -11.52
N GLU A 325 -14.48 -1.99 -11.75
CA GLU A 325 -15.45 -2.98 -12.26
C GLU A 325 -16.70 -3.05 -11.39
N SER A 326 -16.54 -3.27 -10.08
CA SER A 326 -17.68 -3.34 -9.16
C SER A 326 -18.45 -2.03 -9.06
N ARG A 327 -17.78 -0.88 -9.18
CA ARG A 327 -18.43 0.43 -9.20
C ARG A 327 -19.27 0.64 -10.48
N LEU A 328 -18.76 0.19 -11.61
CA LEU A 328 -19.50 0.24 -12.86
C LEU A 328 -20.72 -0.69 -12.86
N VAL A 329 -20.58 -1.89 -12.29
CA VAL A 329 -21.74 -2.79 -12.09
C VAL A 329 -22.83 -2.11 -11.29
N LEU A 330 -22.48 -1.42 -10.20
CA LEU A 330 -23.45 -0.68 -9.38
C LEU A 330 -24.10 0.50 -10.12
N LYS A 331 -23.34 1.19 -10.97
CA LYS A 331 -23.81 2.42 -11.63
C LYS A 331 -24.46 2.18 -12.99
N TRP A 332 -23.96 1.24 -13.77
CA TRP A 332 -24.41 0.94 -15.13
C TRP A 332 -25.22 -0.35 -15.26
N GLY A 333 -25.14 -1.24 -14.27
CA GLY A 333 -25.58 -2.62 -14.37
C GLY A 333 -24.50 -3.52 -14.97
N LYS A 334 -24.59 -4.82 -14.67
CA LYS A 334 -23.60 -5.84 -15.07
C LYS A 334 -23.44 -5.95 -16.59
N GLU A 335 -24.54 -5.93 -17.33
CA GLU A 335 -24.51 -6.09 -18.79
C GLU A 335 -23.76 -4.94 -19.47
N LYS A 336 -24.04 -3.69 -19.11
CA LYS A 336 -23.35 -2.53 -19.69
C LYS A 336 -21.88 -2.49 -19.30
N GLN A 337 -21.55 -2.82 -18.06
CA GLN A 337 -20.15 -2.91 -17.60
C GLN A 337 -19.40 -3.96 -18.40
N GLN A 338 -19.95 -5.18 -18.54
CA GLN A 338 -19.32 -6.25 -19.28
C GLN A 338 -19.15 -5.89 -20.75
N ALA A 339 -20.19 -5.34 -21.38
CA ALA A 339 -20.12 -4.90 -22.78
C ALA A 339 -19.00 -3.86 -23.01
N TYR A 340 -18.75 -2.96 -22.04
CA TYR A 340 -17.68 -1.99 -22.14
C TYR A 340 -16.28 -2.63 -22.05
N TYR A 341 -16.08 -3.60 -21.17
CA TYR A 341 -14.82 -4.33 -21.05
C TYR A 341 -14.58 -5.20 -22.30
N ASP A 342 -15.62 -5.90 -22.79
CA ASP A 342 -15.58 -6.70 -24.01
C ASP A 342 -15.25 -5.85 -25.25
N LYS A 343 -15.69 -4.59 -25.28
CA LYS A 343 -15.39 -3.63 -26.34
C LYS A 343 -13.88 -3.38 -26.44
N TRP A 344 -13.17 -3.26 -25.31
CA TRP A 344 -11.72 -3.14 -25.30
C TRP A 344 -11.03 -4.43 -25.72
N GLU A 345 -11.53 -5.59 -25.28
CA GLU A 345 -10.99 -6.89 -25.69
C GLU A 345 -11.14 -7.17 -27.18
N LYS A 346 -12.25 -6.76 -27.79
CA LYS A 346 -12.53 -6.98 -29.20
C LYS A 346 -11.81 -5.99 -30.12
N LEU A 347 -11.36 -4.86 -29.59
CA LEU A 347 -10.66 -3.86 -30.37
C LEU A 347 -9.31 -4.39 -30.83
N GLU A 348 -9.00 -4.27 -32.14
CA GLU A 348 -7.75 -4.78 -32.73
C GLU A 348 -6.52 -4.18 -32.05
N ASN A 349 -6.49 -2.86 -31.92
CA ASN A 349 -5.42 -2.10 -31.26
C ASN A 349 -5.72 -1.73 -29.80
N GLY A 350 -6.63 -2.44 -29.16
CA GLY A 350 -7.00 -2.28 -27.76
C GLY A 350 -6.99 -3.59 -27.01
N GLN A 351 -6.91 -3.53 -25.68
CA GLN A 351 -7.06 -4.69 -24.80
C GLN A 351 -7.48 -4.26 -23.40
N TYR A 352 -8.25 -5.08 -22.70
CA TYR A 352 -8.38 -5.03 -21.25
C TYR A 352 -7.24 -5.83 -20.63
N TYR A 353 -6.54 -5.27 -19.65
CA TYR A 353 -5.39 -5.95 -19.05
C TYR A 353 -5.46 -5.94 -17.51
N PRO A 354 -5.89 -7.02 -16.87
CA PRO A 354 -5.91 -7.16 -15.41
C PRO A 354 -4.62 -7.74 -14.82
N GLY A 355 -3.63 -8.13 -15.67
CA GLY A 355 -2.42 -8.85 -15.29
C GLY A 355 -1.38 -8.03 -14.52
N ASP A 356 -0.16 -8.56 -14.40
CA ASP A 356 0.95 -7.89 -13.73
C ASP A 356 1.29 -6.56 -14.42
N PHE A 357 1.43 -5.52 -13.62
CA PHE A 357 1.64 -4.17 -14.15
C PHE A 357 3.09 -3.93 -14.59
N LEU A 358 4.08 -4.67 -14.07
CA LEU A 358 5.49 -4.45 -14.43
C LEU A 358 5.76 -4.81 -15.89
N ASP A 359 5.26 -5.96 -16.37
CA ASP A 359 5.36 -6.35 -17.78
C ASP A 359 4.73 -5.30 -18.70
N LEU A 360 3.58 -4.75 -18.28
CA LEU A 360 2.90 -3.71 -19.04
C LEU A 360 3.68 -2.38 -19.03
N PHE A 361 4.22 -1.98 -17.87
CA PHE A 361 4.99 -0.73 -17.73
C PHE A 361 6.25 -0.74 -18.58
N ILE A 362 7.04 -1.81 -18.50
CA ILE A 362 8.31 -1.88 -19.22
C ILE A 362 8.12 -1.95 -20.75
N SER A 363 7.01 -2.51 -21.20
CA SER A 363 6.70 -2.68 -22.62
C SER A 363 5.83 -1.56 -23.24
N SER A 364 5.37 -0.59 -22.44
CA SER A 364 4.61 0.59 -22.91
C SER A 364 5.53 1.70 -23.43
N ASP A 365 4.98 2.70 -24.12
CA ASP A 365 5.66 3.96 -24.49
C ASP A 365 5.20 5.12 -23.61
N ALA A 366 3.96 5.09 -23.09
CA ALA A 366 3.38 6.13 -22.24
C ALA A 366 2.26 5.60 -21.37
N MET A 367 1.88 6.40 -20.35
CA MET A 367 0.71 6.15 -19.52
C MET A 367 -0.18 7.39 -19.43
N ILE A 368 -1.50 7.19 -19.52
CA ILE A 368 -2.55 8.18 -19.23
C ILE A 368 -3.31 7.65 -18.02
N MET A 369 -3.35 8.40 -16.94
CA MET A 369 -3.97 7.95 -15.70
C MET A 369 -4.55 9.10 -14.87
N ASP A 370 -5.44 8.77 -13.94
CA ASP A 370 -5.98 9.68 -12.91
C ASP A 370 -5.70 9.20 -11.48
N SER A 371 -5.05 8.04 -11.36
CA SER A 371 -4.69 7.40 -10.09
C SER A 371 -3.35 7.90 -9.55
N CYS A 372 -3.25 8.02 -8.24
CA CYS A 372 -2.02 8.48 -7.62
C CYS A 372 -0.98 7.37 -7.38
N SER A 373 -1.39 6.10 -7.23
CA SER A 373 -0.45 5.01 -6.92
C SER A 373 0.52 4.76 -8.06
N PHE A 374 0.03 4.69 -9.30
CA PHE A 374 0.88 4.46 -10.46
C PHE A 374 1.79 5.65 -10.80
N MET A 375 1.48 6.85 -10.32
CA MET A 375 2.35 8.01 -10.52
C MET A 375 3.78 7.74 -10.01
N GLY A 376 3.91 7.25 -8.78
CA GLY A 376 5.20 6.87 -8.23
C GLY A 376 5.78 5.62 -8.89
N GLU A 377 4.98 4.59 -9.13
CA GLU A 377 5.46 3.32 -9.66
C GLU A 377 5.87 3.41 -11.14
N TYR A 378 5.10 4.11 -11.99
CA TYR A 378 5.41 4.24 -13.42
C TYR A 378 6.62 5.13 -13.71
N THR A 379 6.90 6.10 -12.86
CA THR A 379 8.07 7.01 -13.02
C THR A 379 9.37 6.24 -13.19
N VAL A 380 9.51 5.05 -12.58
CA VAL A 380 10.76 4.26 -12.61
C VAL A 380 11.15 3.81 -14.02
N VAL A 381 10.19 3.63 -14.93
CA VAL A 381 10.49 3.21 -16.32
C VAL A 381 10.92 4.36 -17.23
N ASN A 382 11.03 5.58 -16.71
CA ASN A 382 11.46 6.79 -17.44
C ASN A 382 10.67 7.07 -18.72
N LYS A 383 9.35 6.87 -18.68
CA LYS A 383 8.45 7.11 -19.82
C LYS A 383 7.47 8.24 -19.50
N PRO A 384 6.95 8.95 -20.53
CA PRO A 384 6.00 10.04 -20.33
C PRO A 384 4.72 9.56 -19.66
N LEU A 385 4.28 10.34 -18.69
CA LEU A 385 3.09 10.13 -17.88
C LEU A 385 2.16 11.32 -18.02
N PHE A 386 0.91 11.09 -18.43
CA PHE A 386 -0.14 12.11 -18.46
C PHE A 386 -1.13 11.90 -17.31
N HIS A 387 -1.27 12.87 -16.44
CA HIS A 387 -2.25 12.87 -15.36
C HIS A 387 -3.53 13.60 -15.79
N THR A 388 -4.64 12.87 -15.85
CA THR A 388 -5.94 13.41 -16.22
C THR A 388 -6.60 14.08 -15.02
N VAL A 389 -6.89 15.38 -15.16
CA VAL A 389 -7.61 16.16 -14.13
C VAL A 389 -8.98 16.51 -14.69
N GLY A 390 -9.99 15.76 -14.25
CA GLY A 390 -11.40 15.99 -14.61
C GLY A 390 -12.06 17.09 -13.76
N SER A 391 -13.29 17.41 -14.09
CA SER A 391 -14.07 18.48 -13.43
C SER A 391 -14.27 18.28 -11.92
N THR A 392 -14.33 17.03 -11.48
CA THR A 392 -14.51 16.65 -10.07
C THR A 392 -13.23 16.31 -9.35
N THR A 393 -12.10 16.30 -10.04
CA THR A 393 -10.80 15.90 -9.45
C THR A 393 -10.37 16.83 -8.32
N ARG A 394 -10.04 16.24 -7.17
CA ARG A 394 -9.50 16.94 -5.99
C ARG A 394 -8.32 16.16 -5.47
N ILE A 395 -7.13 16.65 -5.75
CA ILE A 395 -5.86 15.99 -5.38
C ILE A 395 -5.09 16.88 -4.42
N LYS A 396 -4.56 16.27 -3.36
CA LYS A 396 -3.55 16.87 -2.50
C LYS A 396 -2.34 15.95 -2.49
N LEU A 397 -1.32 16.33 -3.21
CA LEU A 397 -0.06 15.61 -3.26
C LEU A 397 0.79 15.92 -2.03
N ASN A 398 1.56 14.93 -1.58
CA ASN A 398 2.67 15.14 -0.65
C ASN A 398 3.91 15.68 -1.40
N ASP A 399 5.01 15.92 -0.68
CA ASP A 399 6.23 16.44 -1.29
C ASP A 399 6.77 15.52 -2.39
N PHE A 400 6.66 14.19 -2.24
CA PHE A 400 7.11 13.24 -3.25
C PHE A 400 6.24 13.31 -4.52
N GLY A 401 4.92 13.35 -4.36
CA GLY A 401 4.00 13.54 -5.47
C GLY A 401 4.20 14.88 -6.18
N ASN A 402 4.46 15.96 -5.42
CA ASN A 402 4.76 17.27 -5.97
C ASN A 402 6.06 17.30 -6.79
N GLU A 403 7.09 16.56 -6.38
CA GLU A 403 8.32 16.44 -7.18
C GLU A 403 8.04 15.72 -8.52
N ILE A 404 7.25 14.62 -8.52
CA ILE A 404 6.85 13.94 -9.76
C ILE A 404 6.02 14.85 -10.65
N TYR A 405 5.16 15.67 -10.05
CA TYR A 405 4.25 16.55 -10.79
C TYR A 405 4.97 17.65 -11.59
N LYS A 406 6.26 17.91 -11.31
CA LYS A 406 7.09 18.84 -12.09
C LYS A 406 7.41 18.34 -13.49
N PHE A 407 7.44 17.02 -13.68
CA PHE A 407 7.73 16.37 -14.96
C PHE A 407 6.59 15.46 -15.46
N CYS A 408 5.41 15.61 -14.90
CA CYS A 408 4.20 14.94 -15.32
C CYS A 408 3.42 15.84 -16.30
N TYR A 409 3.07 15.33 -17.47
CA TYR A 409 2.10 15.96 -18.33
C TYR A 409 0.72 15.92 -17.65
N LYS A 410 -0.09 16.94 -17.84
CA LYS A 410 -1.37 17.06 -17.14
C LYS A 410 -2.38 17.89 -17.93
N THR A 411 -3.64 17.81 -17.54
CA THR A 411 -4.69 18.70 -18.06
C THR A 411 -4.37 20.15 -17.70
N GLU A 412 -4.26 21.01 -18.70
CA GLU A 412 -3.96 22.44 -18.55
C GLU A 412 -5.16 23.32 -18.91
N HIS A 413 -5.83 23.02 -20.03
CA HIS A 413 -6.92 23.82 -20.57
C HIS A 413 -8.18 22.98 -20.83
N ASN A 414 -8.06 21.92 -21.62
CA ASN A 414 -9.17 21.05 -21.98
C ASN A 414 -8.72 19.59 -21.95
N LEU A 415 -9.32 18.82 -21.04
CA LEU A 415 -8.94 17.43 -20.78
C LEU A 415 -8.78 16.60 -22.05
N LYS A 416 -9.73 16.65 -22.96
CA LYS A 416 -9.71 15.83 -24.20
C LYS A 416 -8.67 16.31 -25.22
N GLN A 417 -8.58 17.62 -25.39
CA GLN A 417 -7.62 18.23 -26.33
C GLN A 417 -6.18 18.06 -25.83
N ASP A 418 -5.93 18.21 -24.52
CA ASP A 418 -4.62 18.03 -23.92
C ASP A 418 -4.14 16.59 -24.01
N ILE A 419 -5.04 15.57 -23.85
CA ILE A 419 -4.74 14.16 -24.06
C ILE A 419 -4.37 13.91 -25.53
N GLU A 420 -5.17 14.43 -26.48
CA GLU A 420 -4.90 14.24 -27.91
C GLU A 420 -3.56 14.88 -28.31
N LYS A 421 -3.28 16.09 -27.82
CA LYS A 421 -1.99 16.76 -28.00
C LYS A 421 -0.83 15.96 -27.44
N PHE A 422 -0.96 15.41 -26.24
CA PHE A 422 0.03 14.54 -25.63
C PHE A 422 0.33 13.30 -26.49
N ILE A 423 -0.72 12.65 -27.02
CA ILE A 423 -0.54 11.50 -27.92
C ILE A 423 0.23 11.91 -29.16
N LYS A 424 -0.15 13.01 -29.83
CA LYS A 424 0.50 13.46 -31.06
C LYS A 424 1.95 13.90 -30.85
N GLU A 425 2.16 14.85 -29.96
CA GLU A 425 3.46 15.50 -29.82
C GLU A 425 4.44 14.67 -29.00
N VAL A 426 3.99 14.12 -27.86
CA VAL A 426 4.89 13.43 -26.93
C VAL A 426 5.06 11.95 -27.31
N VAL A 427 3.96 11.25 -27.61
CA VAL A 427 4.04 9.80 -27.86
C VAL A 427 4.44 9.49 -29.30
N LEU A 428 3.79 10.12 -30.29
CA LEU A 428 4.05 9.82 -31.70
C LEU A 428 5.28 10.54 -32.25
N GLU A 429 5.41 11.83 -31.97
CA GLU A 429 6.55 12.64 -32.46
C GLU A 429 7.79 12.54 -31.55
N GLY A 430 7.66 11.97 -30.34
CA GLY A 430 8.77 11.75 -29.39
C GLY A 430 9.27 13.04 -28.71
N LYS A 431 8.47 14.10 -28.67
CA LYS A 431 8.82 15.39 -28.03
C LYS A 431 8.65 15.34 -26.51
N ASP A 432 9.38 14.46 -25.86
CA ASP A 432 9.33 14.30 -24.40
C ASP A 432 10.33 15.25 -23.70
N VAL A 433 9.87 16.45 -23.40
CA VAL A 433 10.67 17.50 -22.77
C VAL A 433 11.05 17.23 -21.32
N TYR A 434 10.41 16.27 -20.68
CA TYR A 434 10.62 15.98 -19.26
C TYR A 434 11.52 14.75 -19.00
N LYS A 435 12.04 14.10 -20.05
CA LYS A 435 12.83 12.87 -19.93
C LYS A 435 14.01 13.01 -18.95
N THR A 436 14.83 14.06 -19.12
CA THR A 436 16.02 14.29 -18.27
C THR A 436 15.63 14.57 -16.81
N LEU A 437 14.55 15.33 -16.57
CA LEU A 437 14.07 15.58 -15.20
C LEU A 437 13.63 14.28 -14.52
N ARG A 438 13.01 13.35 -15.25
CA ARG A 438 12.65 12.02 -14.72
C ARG A 438 13.88 11.18 -14.43
N GLU A 439 14.89 11.20 -15.32
CA GLU A 439 16.16 10.49 -15.10
C GLU A 439 16.84 10.95 -13.81
N ASP A 440 16.96 12.28 -13.60
CA ASP A 440 17.52 12.84 -12.38
C ASP A 440 16.74 12.44 -11.12
N PHE A 441 15.40 12.43 -11.22
CA PHE A 441 14.54 11.99 -10.14
C PHE A 441 14.71 10.52 -9.81
N ILE A 442 14.78 9.64 -10.82
CA ILE A 442 15.00 8.20 -10.66
C ILE A 442 16.35 7.94 -9.97
N GLN A 443 17.41 8.59 -10.45
CA GLN A 443 18.75 8.46 -9.84
C GLN A 443 18.76 8.89 -8.37
N ARG A 444 17.99 9.91 -8.02
CA ARG A 444 17.95 10.46 -6.65
C ARG A 444 17.16 9.60 -5.68
N TYR A 445 16.05 9.01 -6.12
CA TYR A 445 15.07 8.41 -5.21
C TYR A 445 14.85 6.91 -5.35
N TYR A 446 15.16 6.33 -6.52
CA TYR A 446 14.93 4.90 -6.76
C TYR A 446 16.21 4.07 -6.78
N ILE A 447 17.34 4.70 -7.05
CA ILE A 447 18.61 3.98 -7.13
C ILE A 447 19.45 4.26 -5.89
N SER A 448 19.93 3.19 -5.26
CA SER A 448 20.85 3.30 -4.13
C SER A 448 22.26 3.63 -4.63
N LYS A 449 22.97 4.47 -3.88
CA LYS A 449 24.36 4.88 -4.23
C LYS A 449 25.36 3.73 -4.19
N ASP A 450 25.07 2.66 -3.44
CA ASP A 450 25.89 1.46 -3.34
C ASP A 450 25.55 0.39 -4.42
N GLY A 451 24.63 0.72 -5.34
CA GLY A 451 24.23 -0.16 -6.44
C GLY A 451 23.32 -1.33 -6.04
N LYS A 452 22.92 -1.41 -4.77
CA LYS A 452 21.97 -2.44 -4.30
C LYS A 452 20.55 -2.06 -4.65
N ASN A 453 19.73 -3.07 -4.98
CA ASN A 453 18.30 -2.88 -5.06
C ASN A 453 17.66 -2.74 -3.65
N ALA A 454 16.38 -2.39 -3.59
CA ALA A 454 15.69 -2.15 -2.33
C ALA A 454 15.66 -3.41 -1.45
N SER A 455 15.43 -4.58 -2.02
CA SER A 455 15.37 -5.86 -1.30
C SER A 455 16.71 -6.26 -0.70
N GLU A 456 17.81 -6.12 -1.44
CA GLU A 456 19.16 -6.37 -0.93
C GLU A 456 19.51 -5.43 0.22
N SER A 457 19.15 -4.14 0.08
CA SER A 457 19.33 -3.14 1.15
C SER A 457 18.51 -3.48 2.40
N ILE A 458 17.27 -3.94 2.24
CA ILE A 458 16.40 -4.39 3.35
C ILE A 458 17.05 -5.57 4.08
N VAL A 459 17.47 -6.60 3.36
CA VAL A 459 18.05 -7.81 3.96
C VAL A 459 19.35 -7.48 4.69
N GLU A 460 20.20 -6.65 4.11
CA GLU A 460 21.42 -6.17 4.79
C GLU A 460 21.11 -5.45 6.10
N LYS A 461 20.13 -4.54 6.09
CA LYS A 461 19.74 -3.80 7.30
C LYS A 461 19.14 -4.72 8.36
N ILE A 462 18.44 -5.77 7.97
CA ILE A 462 17.95 -6.79 8.90
C ILE A 462 19.11 -7.59 9.49
N VAL A 463 20.07 -8.02 8.68
CA VAL A 463 21.26 -8.71 9.16
C VAL A 463 22.02 -7.82 10.17
N ASN A 464 22.23 -6.55 9.83
CA ASN A 464 22.86 -5.59 10.71
C ASN A 464 22.08 -5.38 12.03
N TYR A 465 20.76 -5.33 11.96
CA TYR A 465 19.89 -5.24 13.14
C TYR A 465 20.06 -6.46 14.08
N ILE A 466 20.14 -7.66 13.49
CA ILE A 466 20.33 -8.90 14.24
C ILE A 466 21.71 -8.90 14.91
N GLU A 467 22.77 -8.60 14.15
CA GLU A 467 24.15 -8.65 14.60
C GLU A 467 24.46 -7.59 15.67
N LYS A 468 23.95 -6.37 15.48
CA LYS A 468 24.17 -5.26 16.43
C LYS A 468 23.20 -5.29 17.63
N GLY A 469 22.18 -6.12 17.60
CA GLY A 469 21.17 -6.20 18.66
C GLY A 469 20.20 -5.02 18.72
N GLY A 470 19.92 -4.41 17.58
CA GLY A 470 18.97 -3.32 17.39
C GLY A 470 19.42 -2.31 16.33
N LEU A 471 18.54 -1.31 16.03
CA LEU A 471 18.87 -0.16 15.19
C LEU A 471 19.88 0.74 15.87
#